data_cf1c712cac0d60b5846781bfc8e412a0
#
_entry.id   cf1c712cac0d60b5846781bfc8e412a0
#
_cell.length_a   1.000
_cell.length_b   1.000
_cell.length_c   1.000
_cell.angle_alpha   90.00
_cell.angle_beta   90.00
_cell.angle_gamma   90.00
#
_symmetry.space_group_name_H-M   'P 1'
#
loop_
_entity.id
_entity.type
_entity.pdbx_description
1 polymer ?
#
loop_
_entity_poly.entity_id
_entity_poly.type
_entity_poly.pdbx_seq_one_letter_code
_entity_poly.pdbx_strand_id
1 'polypeptide(L)'
;ILVCLVGSEMCIRDSPGSGHVYFTLKDTDGTIAAIIWKYTMPRLSIRPEEGMEVICTGKITTFAGQSKYQIIVDNMEVAGEGALLKMLEDRRKKLLAEGLFKQEYKKPIPYLPQIIGVITSPSGAVIKDILHRVSDRFPSHVYLWPVAVQGEGSAQQIANAIEKFNQFTDQTDIKKPDLLIVARGGGSLEDLWSFNEEIVVRAVFNSSIPVISAVGHETDTTLIDFVSD
;
A
#
# COMPACT_ATOMS: atom_id res chain seq x y z
N ILE A 1 -18.60 -21.00 -21.21
CA ILE A 1 -18.60 -19.53 -21.27
C ILE A 1 -17.73 -19.08 -20.12
N LEU A 2 -16.64 -18.40 -20.44
CA LEU A 2 -15.78 -17.76 -19.43
C LEU A 2 -16.50 -16.48 -18.97
N VAL A 3 -16.76 -16.36 -17.69
CA VAL A 3 -17.40 -15.16 -17.11
C VAL A 3 -16.44 -14.56 -16.11
N CYS A 4 -16.26 -13.26 -16.20
CA CYS A 4 -15.55 -12.46 -15.23
C CYS A 4 -16.65 -11.74 -14.41
N LEU A 5 -16.68 -11.97 -13.11
CA LEU A 5 -17.62 -11.34 -12.18
C LEU A 5 -16.81 -10.61 -11.12
N VAL A 6 -17.19 -9.37 -10.87
CA VAL A 6 -16.68 -8.57 -9.75
C VAL A 6 -17.69 -8.66 -8.63
N GLY A 7 -17.28 -9.15 -7.47
CA GLY A 7 -18.14 -9.24 -6.30
C GLY A 7 -17.59 -8.42 -5.16
N SER A 8 -18.38 -7.49 -4.62
CA SER A 8 -17.99 -6.57 -3.56
C SER A 8 -18.07 -7.17 -2.15
N GLU A 9 -18.71 -8.31 -1.98
CA GLU A 9 -18.80 -9.01 -0.69
C GLU A 9 -18.83 -10.52 -0.91
N MET A 10 -18.02 -11.24 -0.17
CA MET A 10 -17.96 -12.69 -0.20
C MET A 10 -18.36 -13.27 1.18
N CYS A 11 -19.40 -14.08 1.21
CA CYS A 11 -19.76 -14.87 2.39
C CYS A 11 -19.30 -16.31 2.19
N ILE A 12 -18.34 -16.76 2.98
CA ILE A 12 -17.76 -18.11 2.90
C ILE A 12 -18.59 -19.09 3.73
N ARG A 13 -18.94 -20.22 3.15
CA ARG A 13 -19.44 -21.39 3.87
C ARG A 13 -18.47 -22.54 3.68
N ASP A 14 -17.59 -22.73 4.62
CA ASP A 14 -16.71 -23.90 4.63
C ASP A 14 -17.50 -25.18 4.78
N SER A 15 -17.19 -26.18 3.95
CA SER A 15 -17.59 -27.56 4.20
C SER A 15 -16.37 -28.34 4.74
N PRO A 16 -16.27 -28.52 6.06
CA PRO A 16 -15.09 -29.09 6.71
C PRO A 16 -14.72 -30.51 6.27
N GLY A 17 -15.62 -31.20 5.57
CA GLY A 17 -15.42 -32.60 5.19
C GLY A 17 -14.92 -32.82 3.74
N SER A 18 -15.14 -31.90 2.83
CA SER A 18 -14.87 -32.12 1.38
C SER A 18 -13.64 -31.40 0.85
N GLY A 19 -13.15 -30.38 1.56
CA GLY A 19 -12.06 -29.51 1.12
C GLY A 19 -12.42 -28.60 -0.06
N HIS A 20 -13.71 -28.50 -0.39
CA HIS A 20 -14.23 -27.55 -1.37
C HIS A 20 -14.68 -26.29 -0.64
N VAL A 21 -14.46 -25.13 -1.26
CA VAL A 21 -14.92 -23.85 -0.71
C VAL A 21 -16.17 -23.42 -1.45
N TYR A 22 -17.25 -23.20 -0.69
CA TYR A 22 -18.52 -22.69 -1.17
C TYR A 22 -18.70 -21.27 -0.65
N PHE A 23 -19.02 -20.33 -1.54
CA PHE A 23 -19.24 -18.94 -1.15
C PHE A 23 -20.26 -18.28 -2.06
N THR A 24 -20.67 -17.09 -1.70
CA THR A 24 -21.59 -16.26 -2.49
C THR A 24 -20.86 -14.99 -2.89
N LEU A 25 -20.84 -14.72 -4.19
CA LEU A 25 -20.45 -13.42 -4.73
C LEU A 25 -21.68 -12.52 -4.74
N LYS A 26 -21.54 -11.31 -4.25
CA LYS A 26 -22.58 -10.30 -4.19
C LYS A 26 -22.05 -9.00 -4.78
N ASP A 27 -22.85 -8.38 -5.64
CA ASP A 27 -22.65 -7.01 -6.09
C ASP A 27 -23.87 -6.14 -5.76
N THR A 28 -23.92 -4.92 -6.31
CA THR A 28 -25.03 -3.99 -6.10
C THR A 28 -26.36 -4.50 -6.63
N ASP A 29 -26.35 -5.39 -7.65
CA ASP A 29 -27.52 -5.77 -8.43
C ASP A 29 -27.94 -7.23 -8.19
N GLY A 30 -27.07 -8.08 -7.63
CA GLY A 30 -27.41 -9.48 -7.44
C GLY A 30 -26.41 -10.33 -6.66
N THR A 31 -26.75 -11.61 -6.54
CA THR A 31 -25.92 -12.61 -5.89
C THR A 31 -25.82 -13.87 -6.73
N ILE A 32 -24.64 -14.50 -6.73
CA ILE A 32 -24.42 -15.79 -7.38
C ILE A 32 -23.63 -16.72 -6.46
N ALA A 33 -24.05 -17.99 -6.38
CA ALA A 33 -23.29 -19.01 -5.68
C ALA A 33 -21.99 -19.35 -6.43
N ALA A 34 -20.91 -19.56 -5.71
CA ALA A 34 -19.60 -19.88 -6.27
C ALA A 34 -18.99 -21.08 -5.58
N ILE A 35 -18.23 -21.88 -6.33
CA ILE A 35 -17.54 -23.08 -5.85
C ILE A 35 -16.10 -23.04 -6.33
N ILE A 36 -15.17 -23.27 -5.38
CA ILE A 36 -13.77 -23.59 -5.68
C ILE A 36 -13.53 -25.04 -5.30
N TRP A 37 -13.09 -25.81 -6.28
CA TRP A 37 -12.75 -27.21 -6.02
C TRP A 37 -11.43 -27.33 -5.25
N LYS A 38 -11.29 -28.33 -4.39
CA LYS A 38 -10.09 -28.54 -3.56
C LYS A 38 -8.77 -28.59 -4.34
N TYR A 39 -8.81 -29.06 -5.58
CA TYR A 39 -7.61 -29.13 -6.44
C TYR A 39 -7.32 -27.81 -7.18
N THR A 40 -8.26 -26.87 -7.20
CA THR A 40 -8.07 -25.52 -7.71
C THR A 40 -7.47 -24.60 -6.65
N MET A 41 -7.82 -24.78 -5.37
CA MET A 41 -7.34 -23.97 -4.24
C MET A 41 -5.81 -23.74 -4.21
N PRO A 42 -4.95 -24.76 -4.41
CA PRO A 42 -3.50 -24.57 -4.39
C PRO A 42 -2.96 -23.77 -5.60
N ARG A 43 -3.78 -23.56 -6.62
CA ARG A 43 -3.42 -22.86 -7.86
C ARG A 43 -3.86 -21.40 -7.86
N LEU A 44 -4.72 -21.03 -6.91
CA LEU A 44 -5.18 -19.66 -6.77
C LEU A 44 -4.06 -18.80 -6.18
N SER A 45 -3.90 -17.60 -6.70
CA SER A 45 -2.94 -16.60 -6.21
C SER A 45 -3.32 -16.02 -4.85
N ILE A 46 -4.60 -16.09 -4.49
CA ILE A 46 -5.14 -15.58 -3.23
C ILE A 46 -6.01 -16.63 -2.55
N ARG A 47 -6.07 -16.56 -1.22
CA ARG A 47 -7.05 -17.31 -0.44
C ARG A 47 -8.31 -16.46 -0.27
N PRO A 48 -9.49 -17.02 -0.56
CA PRO A 48 -10.74 -16.29 -0.37
C PRO A 48 -10.98 -16.01 1.13
N GLU A 49 -11.27 -14.74 1.44
CA GLU A 49 -11.63 -14.28 2.79
C GLU A 49 -12.94 -13.50 2.72
N GLU A 50 -13.71 -13.51 3.81
CA GLU A 50 -15.00 -12.82 3.87
C GLU A 50 -14.78 -11.29 3.76
N GLY A 51 -15.58 -10.63 2.93
CA GLY A 51 -15.49 -9.18 2.69
C GLY A 51 -14.50 -8.76 1.60
N MET A 52 -13.80 -9.70 0.95
CA MET A 52 -12.91 -9.36 -0.17
C MET A 52 -13.72 -8.97 -1.42
N GLU A 53 -13.26 -7.95 -2.11
CA GLU A 53 -13.69 -7.62 -3.46
C GLU A 53 -12.81 -8.38 -4.47
N VAL A 54 -13.42 -9.26 -5.27
CA VAL A 54 -12.70 -10.20 -6.12
C VAL A 54 -13.24 -10.24 -7.54
N ILE A 55 -12.35 -10.52 -8.49
CA ILE A 55 -12.67 -10.88 -9.86
C ILE A 55 -12.54 -12.38 -10.00
N CYS A 56 -13.66 -13.07 -10.19
CA CYS A 56 -13.69 -14.52 -10.39
C CYS A 56 -13.84 -14.85 -11.86
N THR A 57 -12.95 -15.69 -12.37
CA THR A 57 -13.03 -16.26 -13.72
C THR A 57 -13.37 -17.73 -13.63
N GLY A 58 -14.39 -18.17 -14.36
CA GLY A 58 -14.82 -19.54 -14.30
C GLY A 58 -15.98 -19.89 -15.22
N LYS A 59 -16.65 -20.99 -14.94
CA LYS A 59 -17.76 -21.51 -15.76
C LYS A 59 -19.05 -21.44 -15.00
N ILE A 60 -20.07 -20.81 -15.60
CA ILE A 60 -21.43 -20.87 -15.05
C ILE A 60 -22.01 -22.25 -15.32
N THR A 61 -22.58 -22.83 -14.28
CA THR A 61 -23.31 -24.12 -14.32
C THR A 61 -24.59 -24.02 -13.52
N THR A 62 -25.46 -25.00 -13.70
CA THR A 62 -26.68 -25.13 -12.90
C THR A 62 -26.54 -26.31 -11.97
N PHE A 63 -26.98 -26.17 -10.73
CA PHE A 63 -27.10 -27.28 -9.82
C PHE A 63 -28.49 -27.93 -10.01
N ALA A 64 -28.48 -29.07 -10.64
CA ALA A 64 -29.73 -29.76 -11.10
C ALA A 64 -30.75 -30.01 -9.99
N GLY A 65 -30.28 -30.21 -8.75
CA GLY A 65 -31.17 -30.47 -7.59
C GLY A 65 -31.94 -29.26 -7.06
N GLN A 66 -31.57 -28.04 -7.42
CA GLN A 66 -32.18 -26.81 -6.87
C GLN A 66 -32.45 -25.72 -7.92
N SER A 67 -32.23 -25.98 -9.21
CA SER A 67 -32.36 -24.99 -10.32
C SER A 67 -31.65 -23.66 -10.03
N LYS A 68 -30.50 -23.70 -9.33
CA LYS A 68 -29.70 -22.53 -9.00
C LYS A 68 -28.53 -22.42 -9.95
N TYR A 69 -28.26 -21.20 -10.41
CA TYR A 69 -27.02 -20.89 -11.11
C TYR A 69 -25.88 -20.78 -10.13
N GLN A 70 -24.73 -21.29 -10.53
CA GLN A 70 -23.49 -21.18 -9.77
C GLN A 70 -22.31 -21.02 -10.70
N ILE A 71 -21.25 -20.39 -10.24
CA ILE A 71 -19.98 -20.31 -10.94
C ILE A 71 -18.99 -21.31 -10.33
N ILE A 72 -18.37 -22.13 -11.20
CA ILE A 72 -17.19 -22.92 -10.82
C ILE A 72 -15.99 -22.03 -11.13
N VAL A 73 -15.29 -21.63 -10.09
CA VAL A 73 -14.16 -20.70 -10.19
C VAL A 73 -12.91 -21.45 -10.59
N ASP A 74 -12.31 -21.02 -11.69
CA ASP A 74 -11.01 -21.52 -12.20
C ASP A 74 -9.86 -20.61 -11.76
N ASN A 75 -10.09 -19.27 -11.68
CA ASN A 75 -9.12 -18.28 -11.20
C ASN A 75 -9.83 -17.19 -10.38
N MET A 76 -9.10 -16.61 -9.43
CA MET A 76 -9.57 -15.53 -8.56
C MET A 76 -8.45 -14.52 -8.35
N GLU A 77 -8.78 -13.24 -8.49
CA GLU A 77 -7.88 -12.11 -8.31
C GLU A 77 -8.57 -11.05 -7.45
N VAL A 78 -7.81 -10.27 -6.69
CA VAL A 78 -8.38 -9.12 -5.97
C VAL A 78 -8.83 -8.08 -6.98
N ALA A 79 -10.03 -7.56 -6.83
CA ALA A 79 -10.54 -6.53 -7.72
C ALA A 79 -9.73 -5.23 -7.55
N GLY A 80 -9.32 -4.65 -8.67
CA GLY A 80 -8.54 -3.40 -8.66
C GLY A 80 -7.03 -3.57 -8.59
N GLU A 81 -6.49 -4.65 -8.00
CA GLU A 81 -5.05 -4.84 -7.84
C GLU A 81 -4.28 -4.84 -9.18
N GLY A 82 -4.80 -5.52 -10.18
CA GLY A 82 -4.18 -5.54 -11.51
C GLY A 82 -4.16 -4.17 -12.20
N ALA A 83 -5.19 -3.36 -12.00
CA ALA A 83 -5.25 -1.99 -12.50
C ALA A 83 -4.26 -1.09 -11.75
N LEU A 84 -4.18 -1.22 -10.43
CA LEU A 84 -3.24 -0.48 -9.59
C LEU A 84 -1.79 -0.83 -9.92
N LEU A 85 -1.47 -2.12 -10.09
CA LEU A 85 -0.13 -2.59 -10.49
C LEU A 85 0.26 -2.02 -11.86
N LYS A 86 -0.65 -1.98 -12.83
CA LYS A 86 -0.40 -1.36 -14.13
C LYS A 86 -0.13 0.14 -13.99
N MET A 87 -0.96 0.85 -13.23
CA MET A 87 -0.76 2.28 -12.97
C MET A 87 0.57 2.55 -12.28
N LEU A 88 0.96 1.71 -11.32
CA LEU A 88 2.25 1.78 -10.63
C LEU A 88 3.42 1.63 -11.61
N GLU A 89 3.36 0.62 -12.48
CA GLU A 89 4.42 0.36 -13.46
C GLU A 89 4.52 1.47 -14.52
N ASP A 90 3.39 1.99 -14.99
CA ASP A 90 3.37 3.11 -15.95
C ASP A 90 3.96 4.38 -15.30
N ARG A 91 3.61 4.66 -14.05
CA ARG A 91 4.15 5.78 -13.26
C ARG A 91 5.65 5.61 -13.01
N ARG A 92 6.08 4.40 -12.65
CA ARG A 92 7.50 4.06 -12.46
C ARG A 92 8.31 4.30 -13.72
N LYS A 93 7.83 3.84 -14.89
CA LYS A 93 8.50 4.05 -16.19
C LYS A 93 8.61 5.53 -16.52
N LYS A 94 7.55 6.30 -16.29
CA LYS A 94 7.56 7.76 -16.50
C LYS A 94 8.65 8.44 -15.66
N LEU A 95 8.65 8.22 -14.35
CA LEU A 95 9.59 8.85 -13.43
C LEU A 95 11.03 8.40 -13.66
N LEU A 96 11.23 7.13 -14.06
CA LEU A 96 12.53 6.61 -14.47
C LEU A 96 13.03 7.29 -15.74
N ALA A 97 12.17 7.47 -16.74
CA ALA A 97 12.53 8.18 -17.99
C ALA A 97 12.89 9.66 -17.74
N GLU A 98 12.25 10.30 -16.78
CA GLU A 98 12.60 11.64 -16.31
C GLU A 98 13.91 11.67 -15.50
N GLY A 99 14.43 10.51 -15.09
CA GLY A 99 15.71 10.38 -14.39
C GLY A 99 15.65 10.64 -12.88
N LEU A 100 14.45 10.67 -12.25
CA LEU A 100 14.32 11.00 -10.83
C LEU A 100 14.99 9.97 -9.89
N PHE A 101 15.21 8.74 -10.36
CA PHE A 101 15.78 7.66 -9.56
C PHE A 101 17.31 7.51 -9.67
N LYS A 102 17.96 8.46 -10.32
CA LYS A 102 19.41 8.41 -10.49
C LYS A 102 20.14 8.63 -9.16
N GLN A 103 21.17 7.83 -8.92
CA GLN A 103 21.99 7.89 -7.72
C GLN A 103 22.68 9.25 -7.51
N GLU A 104 22.93 9.99 -8.59
CA GLU A 104 23.58 11.30 -8.53
C GLU A 104 22.77 12.38 -7.81
N TYR A 105 21.46 12.20 -7.67
CA TYR A 105 20.57 13.13 -6.97
C TYR A 105 20.39 12.80 -5.49
N LYS A 106 20.83 11.61 -5.06
CA LYS A 106 20.71 11.20 -3.66
C LYS A 106 21.69 11.96 -2.78
N LYS A 107 21.22 12.36 -1.63
CA LYS A 107 21.97 13.16 -0.66
C LYS A 107 22.61 12.26 0.38
N PRO A 108 23.81 12.60 0.88
CA PRO A 108 24.42 11.85 1.96
C PRO A 108 23.59 12.01 3.24
N ILE A 109 23.25 10.88 3.84
CA ILE A 109 22.57 10.86 5.14
C ILE A 109 23.58 11.27 6.21
N PRO A 110 23.24 12.25 7.10
CA PRO A 110 24.13 12.67 8.17
C PRO A 110 24.38 11.52 9.15
N TYR A 111 25.65 11.35 9.56
CA TYR A 111 26.05 10.26 10.46
C TYR A 111 25.37 10.35 11.83
N LEU A 112 25.24 11.56 12.40
CA LEU A 112 24.62 11.83 13.69
C LEU A 112 23.68 13.05 13.56
N PRO A 113 22.43 12.86 13.06
CA PRO A 113 21.46 13.95 12.94
C PRO A 113 21.03 14.41 14.33
N GLN A 114 21.08 15.70 14.58
CA GLN A 114 20.64 16.31 15.85
C GLN A 114 19.11 16.49 15.87
N ILE A 115 18.54 16.81 14.72
CA ILE A 115 17.11 17.06 14.55
C ILE A 115 16.57 16.16 13.44
N ILE A 116 15.61 15.32 13.77
CA ILE A 116 14.96 14.40 12.84
C ILE A 116 13.49 14.83 12.68
N GLY A 117 13.08 15.12 11.46
CA GLY A 117 11.68 15.31 11.12
C GLY A 117 11.02 13.97 10.77
N VAL A 118 9.96 13.60 11.45
CA VAL A 118 9.21 12.37 11.19
C VAL A 118 7.83 12.71 10.66
N ILE A 119 7.49 12.17 9.49
CA ILE A 119 6.21 12.34 8.81
C ILE A 119 5.47 11.01 8.87
N THR A 120 4.49 10.90 9.74
CA THR A 120 3.72 9.67 9.97
C THR A 120 2.43 9.93 10.73
N SER A 121 1.63 8.89 10.93
CA SER A 121 0.45 8.96 11.80
C SER A 121 0.86 9.06 13.29
N PRO A 122 0.25 9.95 14.07
CA PRO A 122 0.61 10.15 15.48
C PRO A 122 0.23 8.98 16.39
N SER A 123 -0.71 8.14 15.97
CA SER A 123 -1.24 7.01 16.74
C SER A 123 -0.65 5.66 16.34
N GLY A 124 0.16 5.59 15.28
CA GLY A 124 0.72 4.36 14.75
C GLY A 124 1.76 3.70 15.67
N ALA A 125 2.00 2.38 15.49
CA ALA A 125 3.10 1.69 16.16
C ALA A 125 4.46 2.22 15.69
N VAL A 126 4.57 2.58 14.42
CA VAL A 126 5.82 3.04 13.78
C VAL A 126 6.46 4.23 14.48
N ILE A 127 5.66 5.24 14.88
CA ILE A 127 6.23 6.39 15.60
C ILE A 127 6.80 5.98 16.96
N LYS A 128 6.17 5.05 17.66
CA LYS A 128 6.66 4.54 18.94
C LYS A 128 7.98 3.79 18.76
N ASP A 129 8.08 2.99 17.70
CA ASP A 129 9.29 2.23 17.38
C ASP A 129 10.45 3.17 17.01
N ILE A 130 10.18 4.20 16.18
CA ILE A 130 11.18 5.22 15.83
C ILE A 130 11.68 5.94 17.11
N LEU A 131 10.77 6.44 17.95
CA LEU A 131 11.13 7.15 19.17
C LEU A 131 11.93 6.27 20.12
N HIS A 132 11.52 5.00 20.29
CA HIS A 132 12.24 4.04 21.12
C HIS A 132 13.67 3.81 20.59
N ARG A 133 13.84 3.59 19.29
CA ARG A 133 15.17 3.36 18.70
C ARG A 133 16.06 4.59 18.75
N VAL A 134 15.51 5.78 18.48
CA VAL A 134 16.27 7.02 18.56
C VAL A 134 16.72 7.28 19.98
N SER A 135 15.83 7.11 20.99
CA SER A 135 16.18 7.30 22.40
C SER A 135 17.24 6.32 22.90
N ASP A 136 17.19 5.07 22.43
CA ASP A 136 18.08 3.98 22.85
C ASP A 136 19.50 4.11 22.25
N ARG A 137 19.58 4.55 20.97
CA ARG A 137 20.82 4.53 20.19
C ARG A 137 21.56 5.86 20.21
N PHE A 138 20.85 6.93 19.88
CA PHE A 138 21.37 8.29 19.81
C PHE A 138 20.23 9.27 20.03
N PRO A 139 20.03 9.76 21.25
CA PRO A 139 18.95 10.71 21.56
C PRO A 139 19.07 11.98 20.72
N SER A 140 18.16 12.16 19.80
CA SER A 140 18.05 13.32 18.91
C SER A 140 16.70 14.01 19.14
N HIS A 141 16.61 15.28 18.79
CA HIS A 141 15.32 15.96 18.78
C HIS A 141 14.46 15.43 17.63
N VAL A 142 13.24 14.98 17.94
CA VAL A 142 12.29 14.48 16.94
C VAL A 142 11.13 15.45 16.81
N TYR A 143 10.94 15.98 15.59
CA TYR A 143 9.75 16.73 15.22
C TYR A 143 8.79 15.80 14.51
N LEU A 144 7.63 15.56 15.10
CA LEU A 144 6.56 14.81 14.46
C LEU A 144 5.65 15.75 13.68
N TRP A 145 5.53 15.52 12.38
CA TRP A 145 4.49 16.11 11.54
C TRP A 145 3.38 15.07 11.33
N PRO A 146 2.23 15.24 12.02
CA PRO A 146 1.17 14.26 11.93
C PRO A 146 0.45 14.35 10.59
N VAL A 147 0.35 13.21 9.89
CA VAL A 147 -0.36 13.07 8.61
C VAL A 147 -1.21 11.81 8.59
N ALA A 148 -2.24 11.78 7.73
CA ALA A 148 -2.82 10.51 7.32
C ALA A 148 -1.81 9.77 6.42
N VAL A 149 -1.62 8.47 6.69
CA VAL A 149 -0.67 7.62 5.96
C VAL A 149 -1.36 6.64 5.00
N GLN A 150 -2.66 6.74 4.85
CA GLN A 150 -3.50 5.98 3.94
C GLN A 150 -4.82 6.72 3.69
N GLY A 151 -5.53 6.33 2.63
CA GLY A 151 -6.81 6.93 2.24
C GLY A 151 -6.68 8.21 1.43
N GLU A 152 -7.83 8.74 1.04
CA GLU A 152 -7.90 9.92 0.18
C GLU A 152 -7.24 11.15 0.80
N GLY A 153 -6.47 11.88 0.03
CA GLY A 153 -5.77 13.10 0.45
C GLY A 153 -4.50 12.87 1.29
N SER A 154 -4.15 11.65 1.66
CA SER A 154 -2.94 11.36 2.44
C SER A 154 -1.65 11.69 1.69
N ALA A 155 -1.57 11.40 0.39
CA ALA A 155 -0.43 11.77 -0.45
C ALA A 155 -0.17 13.28 -0.44
N GLN A 156 -1.22 14.09 -0.54
CA GLN A 156 -1.08 15.54 -0.47
C GLN A 156 -0.58 16.02 0.90
N GLN A 157 -1.06 15.41 1.99
CA GLN A 157 -0.59 15.75 3.34
C GLN A 157 0.88 15.40 3.52
N ILE A 158 1.33 14.24 3.02
CA ILE A 158 2.74 13.81 3.07
C ILE A 158 3.62 14.78 2.27
N ALA A 159 3.24 15.09 1.03
CA ALA A 159 3.99 16.01 0.17
C ALA A 159 4.10 17.41 0.84
N ASN A 160 2.99 17.94 1.32
CA ASN A 160 2.95 19.23 2.02
C ASN A 160 3.84 19.23 3.28
N ALA A 161 3.88 18.13 4.04
CA ALA A 161 4.71 18.01 5.22
C ALA A 161 6.22 18.07 4.85
N ILE A 162 6.62 17.37 3.79
CA ILE A 162 8.00 17.42 3.27
C ILE A 162 8.35 18.85 2.86
N GLU A 163 7.49 19.51 2.08
CA GLU A 163 7.70 20.88 1.64
C GLU A 163 7.79 21.86 2.82
N LYS A 164 6.94 21.71 3.83
CA LYS A 164 6.95 22.57 5.02
C LYS A 164 8.22 22.43 5.84
N PHE A 165 8.71 21.21 6.04
CA PHE A 165 10.02 21.03 6.69
C PHE A 165 11.16 21.71 5.92
N ASN A 166 11.10 21.70 4.60
CA ASN A 166 12.09 22.37 3.76
C ASN A 166 12.02 23.92 3.83
N GLN A 167 10.88 24.48 4.26
CA GLN A 167 10.70 25.92 4.43
C GLN A 167 11.26 26.43 5.77
N PHE A 168 11.57 25.54 6.73
CA PHE A 168 12.18 25.97 7.98
C PHE A 168 13.60 26.49 7.71
N THR A 169 13.94 27.58 8.39
CA THR A 169 15.21 28.26 8.31
C THR A 169 15.75 28.50 9.73
N ASP A 170 17.01 28.84 9.86
CA ASP A 170 17.61 29.21 11.16
C ASP A 170 16.99 30.46 11.79
N GLN A 171 16.18 31.20 11.03
CA GLN A 171 15.43 32.37 11.50
C GLN A 171 14.04 32.03 12.05
N THR A 172 13.60 30.78 11.91
CA THR A 172 12.34 30.30 12.49
C THR A 172 12.58 29.79 13.92
N ASP A 173 11.54 29.89 14.79
CA ASP A 173 11.61 29.33 16.16
C ASP A 173 11.90 27.81 16.16
N ILE A 174 11.54 27.14 15.07
CA ILE A 174 11.80 25.72 14.86
C ILE A 174 12.93 25.59 13.84
N LYS A 175 14.04 24.97 14.26
CA LYS A 175 15.19 24.73 13.40
C LYS A 175 14.87 23.72 12.29
N LYS A 176 15.50 23.88 11.16
CA LYS A 176 15.40 22.94 10.04
C LYS A 176 15.94 21.56 10.45
N PRO A 177 15.21 20.45 10.18
CA PRO A 177 15.71 19.10 10.41
C PRO A 177 16.94 18.76 9.56
N ASP A 178 17.84 17.96 10.12
CA ASP A 178 19.00 17.42 9.40
C ASP A 178 18.62 16.24 8.50
N LEU A 179 17.52 15.55 8.86
CA LEU A 179 17.03 14.34 8.22
C LEU A 179 15.51 14.28 8.32
N LEU A 180 14.86 13.81 7.26
CA LEU A 180 13.44 13.47 7.28
C LEU A 180 13.26 11.95 7.23
N ILE A 181 12.28 11.43 7.97
CA ILE A 181 11.82 10.05 7.90
C ILE A 181 10.34 10.06 7.54
N VAL A 182 10.00 9.51 6.39
CA VAL A 182 8.61 9.26 5.99
C VAL A 182 8.29 7.82 6.31
N ALA A 183 7.35 7.59 7.21
CA ALA A 183 7.17 6.27 7.79
C ALA A 183 5.72 5.79 7.81
N ARG A 184 5.54 4.50 7.50
CA ARG A 184 4.28 3.77 7.62
C ARG A 184 4.57 2.27 7.73
N GLY A 185 3.86 1.58 8.60
CA GLY A 185 3.95 0.11 8.72
C GLY A 185 3.49 -0.61 7.45
N GLY A 186 3.58 -1.93 7.40
CA GLY A 186 3.12 -2.75 6.28
C GLY A 186 1.62 -2.64 6.02
N GLY A 187 1.16 -3.17 4.89
CA GLY A 187 -0.22 -3.19 4.47
C GLY A 187 -0.36 -3.65 3.02
N SER A 188 -1.58 -3.64 2.51
CA SER A 188 -1.86 -3.96 1.11
C SER A 188 -1.30 -2.88 0.15
N LEU A 189 -1.30 -3.17 -1.14
CA LEU A 189 -0.89 -2.21 -2.17
C LEU A 189 -1.72 -0.91 -2.08
N GLU A 190 -3.02 -1.04 -1.84
CA GLU A 190 -3.93 0.09 -1.67
C GLU A 190 -3.56 0.92 -0.44
N ASP A 191 -3.23 0.27 0.65
CA ASP A 191 -2.82 0.93 1.89
C ASP A 191 -1.52 1.73 1.72
N LEU A 192 -0.59 1.24 0.91
CA LEU A 192 0.69 1.87 0.59
C LEU A 192 0.60 2.84 -0.61
N TRP A 193 -0.58 2.96 -1.23
CA TRP A 193 -0.75 3.68 -2.49
C TRP A 193 -0.29 5.14 -2.43
N SER A 194 -0.51 5.81 -1.31
CA SER A 194 -0.11 7.20 -1.12
C SER A 194 1.39 7.45 -1.35
N PHE A 195 2.24 6.45 -1.06
CA PHE A 195 3.69 6.52 -1.25
C PHE A 195 4.12 6.18 -2.69
N ASN A 196 3.17 5.75 -3.51
CA ASN A 196 3.30 5.54 -4.95
C ASN A 196 2.77 6.74 -5.77
N GLU A 197 2.23 7.76 -5.11
CA GLU A 197 1.73 8.95 -5.79
C GLU A 197 2.87 9.86 -6.25
N GLU A 198 2.77 10.33 -7.52
CA GLU A 198 3.79 11.17 -8.15
C GLU A 198 4.11 12.42 -7.34
N ILE A 199 3.10 13.00 -6.68
CA ILE A 199 3.28 14.20 -5.85
C ILE A 199 4.24 13.96 -4.68
N VAL A 200 4.17 12.79 -4.06
CA VAL A 200 5.05 12.42 -2.94
C VAL A 200 6.46 12.18 -3.45
N VAL A 201 6.61 11.43 -4.55
CA VAL A 201 7.92 11.18 -5.17
C VAL A 201 8.62 12.49 -5.55
N ARG A 202 7.89 13.43 -6.14
CA ARG A 202 8.43 14.74 -6.50
C ARG A 202 8.77 15.61 -5.29
N ALA A 203 7.97 15.54 -4.23
CA ALA A 203 8.26 16.25 -2.98
C ALA A 203 9.57 15.75 -2.35
N VAL A 204 9.80 14.44 -2.34
CA VAL A 204 11.06 13.84 -1.87
C VAL A 204 12.22 14.23 -2.76
N PHE A 205 12.08 14.12 -4.07
CA PHE A 205 13.13 14.53 -5.03
C PHE A 205 13.55 15.98 -4.87
N ASN A 206 12.59 16.89 -4.67
CA ASN A 206 12.82 18.32 -4.51
C ASN A 206 13.27 18.71 -3.09
N SER A 207 13.22 17.80 -2.13
CA SER A 207 13.65 18.08 -0.77
C SER A 207 15.14 18.44 -0.73
N SER A 208 15.50 19.51 -0.03
CA SER A 208 16.90 19.84 0.26
C SER A 208 17.44 19.10 1.50
N ILE A 209 16.53 18.53 2.30
CA ILE A 209 16.84 17.69 3.45
C ILE A 209 16.88 16.25 2.97
N PRO A 210 17.88 15.44 3.36
CA PRO A 210 17.87 14.00 3.07
C PRO A 210 16.62 13.32 3.60
N VAL A 211 16.06 12.38 2.84
CA VAL A 211 14.80 11.68 3.18
C VAL A 211 15.04 10.19 3.22
N ILE A 212 14.69 9.57 4.35
CA ILE A 212 14.61 8.11 4.49
C ILE A 212 13.14 7.70 4.30
N SER A 213 12.91 6.76 3.40
CA SER A 213 11.65 6.01 3.34
C SER A 213 11.70 4.84 4.32
N ALA A 214 10.71 4.78 5.22
CA ALA A 214 10.48 3.67 6.12
C ALA A 214 9.03 3.21 5.98
N VAL A 215 8.69 2.78 4.76
CA VAL A 215 7.34 2.43 4.33
C VAL A 215 7.26 0.93 4.05
N GLY A 216 6.27 0.27 4.66
CA GLY A 216 6.07 -1.17 4.49
C GLY A 216 7.04 -2.05 5.29
N HIS A 217 7.07 -3.33 4.93
CA HIS A 217 8.05 -4.31 5.42
C HIS A 217 9.20 -4.47 4.41
N GLU A 218 10.16 -5.31 4.71
CA GLU A 218 11.34 -5.55 3.83
C GLU A 218 10.99 -6.01 2.41
N THR A 219 9.84 -6.67 2.23
CA THR A 219 9.35 -7.14 0.93
C THR A 219 8.55 -6.11 0.15
N ASP A 220 8.06 -5.08 0.83
CA ASP A 220 7.24 -4.04 0.21
C ASP A 220 8.15 -3.00 -0.44
N THR A 221 7.85 -2.64 -1.68
CA THR A 221 8.61 -1.60 -2.40
C THR A 221 7.64 -0.60 -2.99
N THR A 222 7.84 0.65 -2.66
CA THR A 222 7.05 1.78 -3.14
C THR A 222 7.90 2.75 -3.97
N LEU A 223 7.26 3.64 -4.73
CA LEU A 223 8.00 4.58 -5.58
C LEU A 223 8.83 5.58 -4.79
N ILE A 224 8.45 5.89 -3.55
CA ILE A 224 9.24 6.75 -2.68
C ILE A 224 10.60 6.13 -2.35
N ASP A 225 10.74 4.81 -2.30
CA ASP A 225 11.99 4.12 -1.98
C ASP A 225 13.06 4.31 -3.06
N PHE A 226 12.64 4.45 -4.32
CA PHE A 226 13.58 4.69 -5.42
C PHE A 226 14.17 6.09 -5.41
N VAL A 227 13.46 7.08 -4.85
CA VAL A 227 13.88 8.48 -4.85
C VAL A 227 14.47 8.93 -3.51
N SER A 228 14.22 8.20 -2.44
CA SER A 228 14.79 8.44 -1.10
C SER A 228 16.30 8.21 -1.07
N ASP A 229 16.96 8.88 -0.13
CA ASP A 229 18.42 8.97 0.01
C ASP A 229 19.05 7.76 0.70
#